data_61e646c2998c477bf758d11cadd7e332
#
_entry.id   61e646c2998c477bf758d11cadd7e332
#
_cell.length_a   1.000
_cell.length_b   1.000
_cell.length_c   1.000
_cell.angle_alpha   90.00
_cell.angle_beta   90.00
_cell.angle_gamma   90.00
#
_symmetry.space_group_name_H-M   'P 1'
#
loop_
_entity.id
_entity.type
_entity.pdbx_description
1 polymer ?
#
loop_
_entity_poly.entity_id
_entity_poly.type
_entity_poly.pdbx_seq_one_letter_code
_entity_poly.pdbx_strand_id
1 'polypeptide(L)'
;MRALDFVPSRKRKDRLPCPIPANESQRLVALRSYEVLDTAPEIAYDEIVELTAQICHCPVAFISFIDDDRRWIKAKYGLRSEVIEAPREAAACSTAICGTEMLVVPDMTKDPRFDHSPIVIGHPYCRLYCGIPLITDEGYALGTLCVMDVEPGRELSFEQIESMRRLSRQVMTQLELRRKLIEHDQMIRQLDRARIELADEKARAEQLLDSLLPAPIAEELKIYGKVKPKYSRSATILFADFQGFTLLAERTEPAALVSLLDCYFTAFDDIVERYGLEKLKTIGDAYMAVGGVTATNTRHPIDACLAALEMQETVARIRSRSEKMRLPALELRVGIHTGPVISGVVGNRRFSFDIWGDAVNTASFMEAHCPPGQINISETVAGYVKALFELEARGTIKAKHDRPYRMFFLNHLKPEFASTKDGRAPHVRYGSKDKGTYIGWLPYPTPVRTQRAR
;
A
#
# COMPACT_ATOMS: atom_id res chain seq x y z
N MET A 1 -27.08 -2.41 54.92
CA MET A 1 -28.33 -3.07 54.40
C MET A 1 -27.95 -4.48 53.91
N ARG A 2 -28.72 -5.51 54.28
CA ARG A 2 -28.45 -6.87 53.77
C ARG A 2 -28.98 -6.96 52.36
N ALA A 3 -28.13 -7.41 51.43
CA ALA A 3 -28.54 -7.63 50.02
C ALA A 3 -29.65 -8.71 49.95
N LEU A 4 -30.61 -8.48 49.07
CA LEU A 4 -31.76 -9.35 48.89
C LEU A 4 -31.43 -10.53 47.98
N ASP A 5 -31.83 -11.76 48.45
CA ASP A 5 -31.52 -13.01 47.73
C ASP A 5 -32.58 -13.35 46.69
N PHE A 6 -32.18 -13.60 45.48
CA PHE A 6 -33.04 -14.14 44.42
C PHE A 6 -32.81 -15.64 44.27
N VAL A 7 -33.86 -16.45 44.49
CA VAL A 7 -33.82 -17.92 44.31
C VAL A 7 -34.73 -18.28 43.11
N PRO A 8 -34.25 -18.87 42.03
CA PRO A 8 -35.11 -19.30 40.93
C PRO A 8 -35.99 -20.51 41.37
N SER A 9 -37.31 -20.44 41.18
CA SER A 9 -38.22 -21.53 41.56
C SER A 9 -38.44 -22.53 40.42
N ARG A 10 -38.78 -23.78 40.83
CA ARG A 10 -39.10 -24.93 39.93
C ARG A 10 -40.41 -24.70 39.13
N LYS A 11 -40.48 -25.27 37.91
CA LYS A 11 -41.59 -25.18 36.92
C LYS A 11 -42.95 -25.56 37.54
N ARG A 12 -43.96 -24.70 37.38
CA ARG A 12 -45.40 -25.01 37.49
C ARG A 12 -46.12 -24.80 36.17
N LYS A 13 -47.10 -25.64 35.83
CA LYS A 13 -47.78 -25.78 34.56
C LYS A 13 -48.84 -24.70 34.21
N ASP A 14 -49.12 -23.75 35.09
CA ASP A 14 -50.22 -22.80 34.93
C ASP A 14 -49.73 -21.31 34.92
N ARG A 15 -48.74 -21.01 34.13
CA ARG A 15 -48.25 -19.62 33.98
C ARG A 15 -48.93 -18.94 32.78
N LEU A 16 -49.41 -17.72 33.01
CA LEU A 16 -49.77 -16.82 31.87
C LEU A 16 -48.51 -16.66 30.98
N PRO A 17 -48.66 -16.77 29.66
CA PRO A 17 -47.54 -16.58 28.76
C PRO A 17 -46.93 -15.20 28.96
N CYS A 18 -45.60 -15.11 29.02
CA CYS A 18 -44.89 -13.84 29.06
C CYS A 18 -45.29 -13.03 27.82
N PRO A 19 -45.75 -11.77 27.99
CA PRO A 19 -46.12 -10.97 26.82
C PRO A 19 -44.89 -10.68 25.98
N ILE A 20 -45.06 -10.81 24.67
CA ILE A 20 -44.01 -10.53 23.67
C ILE A 20 -44.44 -9.29 22.88
N PRO A 21 -43.58 -8.25 22.76
CA PRO A 21 -43.89 -7.11 21.93
C PRO A 21 -44.17 -7.47 20.46
N ALA A 22 -45.08 -6.77 19.80
CA ALA A 22 -45.43 -7.04 18.39
C ALA A 22 -44.24 -6.86 17.42
N ASN A 23 -43.28 -6.03 17.83
CA ASN A 23 -42.04 -5.73 17.05
C ASN A 23 -40.81 -6.48 17.57
N GLU A 24 -40.96 -7.66 18.19
CA GLU A 24 -39.89 -8.39 18.90
C GLU A 24 -38.66 -8.63 18.05
N SER A 25 -38.83 -9.06 16.81
CA SER A 25 -37.68 -9.36 15.92
C SER A 25 -36.85 -8.09 15.67
N GLN A 26 -37.46 -6.94 15.40
CA GLN A 26 -36.76 -5.68 15.18
C GLN A 26 -36.14 -5.17 16.49
N ARG A 27 -36.85 -5.30 17.62
CA ARG A 27 -36.38 -4.95 18.95
C ARG A 27 -35.10 -5.70 19.31
N LEU A 28 -35.03 -7.04 19.04
CA LEU A 28 -33.86 -7.86 19.30
C LEU A 28 -32.69 -7.47 18.38
N VAL A 29 -32.97 -7.18 17.13
CA VAL A 29 -31.93 -6.65 16.22
C VAL A 29 -31.37 -5.32 16.76
N ALA A 30 -32.25 -4.40 17.18
CA ALA A 30 -31.83 -3.15 17.78
C ALA A 30 -31.02 -3.37 19.07
N LEU A 31 -31.46 -4.24 19.99
CA LEU A 31 -30.72 -4.54 21.22
C LEU A 31 -29.30 -5.06 20.91
N ARG A 32 -29.17 -5.98 19.98
CA ARG A 32 -27.87 -6.56 19.62
C ARG A 32 -26.92 -5.54 18.98
N SER A 33 -27.43 -4.52 18.29
CA SER A 33 -26.59 -3.47 17.70
C SER A 33 -25.85 -2.61 18.71
N TYR A 34 -26.31 -2.57 19.95
CA TYR A 34 -25.63 -1.86 21.04
C TYR A 34 -24.48 -2.66 21.68
N GLU A 35 -24.37 -3.96 21.39
CA GLU A 35 -23.36 -4.86 21.97
C GLU A 35 -23.23 -4.71 23.49
N VAL A 36 -24.36 -4.51 24.20
CA VAL A 36 -24.40 -4.24 25.64
C VAL A 36 -24.55 -5.50 26.47
N LEU A 37 -25.12 -6.56 25.90
CA LEU A 37 -25.32 -7.83 26.60
C LEU A 37 -23.98 -8.50 26.92
N ASP A 38 -23.92 -9.16 28.09
CA ASP A 38 -22.75 -9.94 28.56
C ASP A 38 -21.46 -9.10 28.71
N THR A 39 -21.60 -7.77 28.83
CA THR A 39 -20.47 -6.87 29.04
C THR A 39 -20.16 -6.66 30.51
N ALA A 40 -18.91 -6.28 30.81
CA ALA A 40 -18.48 -5.93 32.14
C ALA A 40 -19.29 -4.76 32.73
N PRO A 41 -19.38 -4.63 34.07
CA PRO A 41 -19.94 -3.46 34.73
C PRO A 41 -19.26 -2.17 34.24
N GLU A 42 -20.06 -1.10 34.14
CA GLU A 42 -19.58 0.22 33.72
C GLU A 42 -20.10 1.27 34.70
N ILE A 43 -19.20 2.10 35.23
CA ILE A 43 -19.47 3.09 36.27
C ILE A 43 -20.66 3.99 35.90
N ALA A 44 -20.78 4.41 34.65
CA ALA A 44 -21.87 5.30 34.21
C ALA A 44 -23.26 4.70 34.42
N TYR A 45 -23.44 3.39 34.25
CA TYR A 45 -24.71 2.73 34.52
C TYR A 45 -24.91 2.45 36.02
N ASP A 46 -23.84 2.13 36.76
CA ASP A 46 -23.90 1.87 38.19
C ASP A 46 -24.30 3.13 38.95
N GLU A 47 -23.72 4.28 38.60
CA GLU A 47 -24.11 5.60 39.19
C GLU A 47 -25.56 5.97 38.93
N ILE A 48 -26.08 5.72 37.72
CA ILE A 48 -27.48 5.97 37.39
C ILE A 48 -28.42 5.11 38.26
N VAL A 49 -28.07 3.85 38.45
CA VAL A 49 -28.87 2.93 39.27
C VAL A 49 -28.81 3.31 40.75
N GLU A 50 -27.67 3.69 41.27
CA GLU A 50 -27.50 4.16 42.64
C GLU A 50 -28.33 5.43 42.90
N LEU A 51 -28.24 6.44 42.01
CA LEU A 51 -29.05 7.65 42.06
C LEU A 51 -30.57 7.34 42.01
N THR A 52 -30.93 6.38 41.14
CA THR A 52 -32.35 5.98 41.03
C THR A 52 -32.86 5.40 42.34
N ALA A 53 -32.10 4.55 43.00
CA ALA A 53 -32.42 3.97 44.31
C ALA A 53 -32.54 5.03 45.39
N GLN A 54 -31.60 5.98 45.43
CA GLN A 54 -31.55 7.07 46.39
C GLN A 54 -32.76 8.04 46.23
N ILE A 55 -33.04 8.49 45.01
CA ILE A 55 -34.13 9.40 44.70
C ILE A 55 -35.49 8.77 45.01
N CYS A 56 -35.67 7.50 44.63
CA CYS A 56 -36.89 6.77 44.88
C CYS A 56 -37.03 6.26 46.33
N HIS A 57 -35.93 6.33 47.11
CA HIS A 57 -35.80 5.72 48.43
C HIS A 57 -36.15 4.22 48.44
N CYS A 58 -35.89 3.53 47.33
CA CYS A 58 -36.15 2.10 47.21
C CYS A 58 -34.86 1.28 47.50
N PRO A 59 -35.02 0.13 48.17
CA PRO A 59 -33.87 -0.70 48.53
C PRO A 59 -33.19 -1.38 47.32
N VAL A 60 -33.90 -1.47 46.17
CA VAL A 60 -33.43 -2.10 44.96
C VAL A 60 -33.71 -1.22 43.76
N ALA A 61 -32.68 -1.04 42.91
CA ALA A 61 -32.78 -0.51 41.57
C ALA A 61 -31.87 -1.24 40.61
N PHE A 62 -32.22 -1.34 39.34
CA PHE A 62 -31.37 -1.93 38.32
C PHE A 62 -31.76 -1.51 36.90
N ILE A 63 -30.78 -1.59 36.00
CA ILE A 63 -30.97 -1.50 34.56
C ILE A 63 -30.89 -2.92 34.01
N SER A 64 -31.92 -3.34 33.28
CA SER A 64 -31.95 -4.65 32.63
C SER A 64 -32.36 -4.55 31.18
N PHE A 65 -31.80 -5.46 30.37
CA PHE A 65 -32.16 -5.66 28.98
C PHE A 65 -32.88 -6.99 28.82
N ILE A 66 -33.84 -7.04 27.91
CA ILE A 66 -34.65 -8.22 27.66
C ILE A 66 -34.18 -8.86 26.36
N ASP A 67 -33.47 -9.96 26.47
CA ASP A 67 -33.07 -10.79 25.35
C ASP A 67 -34.19 -11.78 24.94
N ASP A 68 -33.91 -12.67 24.05
CA ASP A 68 -34.86 -13.66 23.52
C ASP A 68 -35.47 -14.52 24.63
N ASP A 69 -34.66 -15.08 25.50
CA ASP A 69 -35.05 -16.03 26.56
C ASP A 69 -34.78 -15.54 27.97
N ARG A 70 -34.06 -14.46 28.15
CA ARG A 70 -33.60 -13.98 29.46
C ARG A 70 -33.76 -12.45 29.65
N ARG A 71 -33.87 -12.05 30.90
CA ARG A 71 -33.57 -10.70 31.36
C ARG A 71 -32.15 -10.64 31.86
N TRP A 72 -31.31 -9.83 31.24
CA TRP A 72 -29.95 -9.60 31.67
C TRP A 72 -29.79 -8.24 32.37
N ILE A 73 -29.04 -8.19 33.49
CA ILE A 73 -28.86 -6.97 34.30
C ILE A 73 -27.51 -6.33 33.96
N LYS A 74 -27.52 -5.09 33.48
CA LYS A 74 -26.33 -4.29 33.21
C LYS A 74 -25.75 -3.64 34.44
N ALA A 75 -26.60 -3.06 35.29
CA ALA A 75 -26.24 -2.37 36.52
C ALA A 75 -27.27 -2.63 37.60
N LYS A 76 -26.91 -2.68 38.86
CA LYS A 76 -27.80 -3.00 39.97
C LYS A 76 -27.35 -2.38 41.28
N TYR A 77 -28.33 -2.02 42.12
CA TYR A 77 -28.18 -1.57 43.48
C TYR A 77 -29.08 -2.42 44.41
N GLY A 78 -28.57 -2.82 45.58
CA GLY A 78 -29.33 -3.57 46.57
C GLY A 78 -29.60 -5.06 46.24
N LEU A 79 -29.11 -5.57 45.09
CA LEU A 79 -29.14 -6.98 44.73
C LEU A 79 -27.78 -7.65 45.00
N ARG A 80 -27.77 -8.97 45.24
CA ARG A 80 -26.52 -9.72 45.39
C ARG A 80 -25.70 -9.73 44.09
N SER A 81 -24.39 -9.92 44.22
CA SER A 81 -23.45 -9.94 43.11
C SER A 81 -23.76 -11.02 42.06
N GLU A 82 -24.23 -12.18 42.52
CA GLU A 82 -24.52 -13.35 41.68
C GLU A 82 -25.78 -13.20 40.82
N VAL A 83 -26.69 -12.24 41.14
CA VAL A 83 -27.92 -12.01 40.38
C VAL A 83 -27.59 -11.17 39.15
N ILE A 84 -27.28 -11.82 38.03
CA ILE A 84 -26.93 -11.15 36.76
C ILE A 84 -28.06 -11.33 35.74
N GLU A 85 -28.74 -12.48 35.78
CA GLU A 85 -29.81 -12.80 34.82
C GLU A 85 -30.96 -13.56 35.48
N ALA A 86 -32.08 -13.61 34.79
CA ALA A 86 -33.23 -14.42 35.16
C ALA A 86 -34.01 -14.82 33.89
N PRO A 87 -34.76 -15.93 33.93
CA PRO A 87 -35.64 -16.26 32.83
C PRO A 87 -36.59 -15.11 32.50
N ARG A 88 -36.77 -14.81 31.24
CA ARG A 88 -37.60 -13.72 30.73
C ARG A 88 -39.01 -13.76 31.32
N GLU A 89 -39.59 -14.95 31.40
CA GLU A 89 -40.95 -15.20 31.95
C GLU A 89 -41.14 -14.80 33.43
N ALA A 90 -40.05 -14.81 34.21
CA ALA A 90 -40.08 -14.48 35.60
C ALA A 90 -39.95 -12.97 35.93
N ALA A 91 -39.72 -12.16 34.91
CA ALA A 91 -39.34 -10.77 35.09
C ALA A 91 -40.52 -9.80 34.77
N ALA A 92 -40.90 -8.94 35.69
CA ALA A 92 -41.87 -7.86 35.45
C ALA A 92 -41.41 -6.88 34.34
N CYS A 93 -40.09 -6.74 34.15
CA CYS A 93 -39.47 -5.97 33.11
C CYS A 93 -39.91 -6.42 31.70
N SER A 94 -40.18 -7.71 31.51
CA SER A 94 -40.65 -8.26 30.22
C SER A 94 -42.07 -7.79 29.88
N THR A 95 -42.89 -7.52 30.90
CA THR A 95 -44.20 -6.90 30.70
C THR A 95 -44.05 -5.40 30.42
N ALA A 96 -43.15 -4.72 31.11
CA ALA A 96 -42.91 -3.28 30.94
C ALA A 96 -42.48 -2.90 29.51
N ILE A 97 -41.67 -3.74 28.83
CA ILE A 97 -41.21 -3.48 27.45
C ILE A 97 -42.31 -3.66 26.38
N CYS A 98 -43.48 -4.20 26.75
CA CYS A 98 -44.62 -4.30 25.83
C CYS A 98 -45.39 -2.98 25.70
N GLY A 99 -45.13 -2.00 26.55
CA GLY A 99 -45.67 -0.65 26.51
C GLY A 99 -44.59 0.41 26.36
N THR A 100 -45.01 1.64 26.14
CA THR A 100 -44.13 2.82 26.08
C THR A 100 -44.12 3.61 27.38
N GLU A 101 -45.10 3.37 28.22
CA GLU A 101 -45.26 4.06 29.49
C GLU A 101 -44.63 3.28 30.65
N MET A 102 -44.40 4.00 31.75
CA MET A 102 -43.89 3.39 32.98
C MET A 102 -44.88 2.36 33.51
N LEU A 103 -44.42 1.15 33.78
CA LEU A 103 -45.23 0.16 34.52
C LEU A 103 -45.05 0.37 36.01
N VAL A 104 -46.19 0.74 36.68
CA VAL A 104 -46.26 0.87 38.14
C VAL A 104 -47.15 -0.22 38.71
N VAL A 105 -46.62 -1.01 39.64
CA VAL A 105 -47.34 -2.06 40.36
C VAL A 105 -47.19 -1.81 41.86
N PRO A 106 -48.12 -1.10 42.50
CA PRO A 106 -48.00 -0.72 43.92
C PRO A 106 -47.98 -1.88 44.88
N ASP A 107 -48.68 -2.97 44.53
CA ASP A 107 -48.65 -4.22 45.30
C ASP A 107 -48.72 -5.42 44.38
N MET A 108 -47.54 -6.04 44.13
CA MET A 108 -47.42 -7.18 43.24
C MET A 108 -48.21 -8.43 43.72
N THR A 109 -48.59 -8.51 44.99
CA THR A 109 -49.41 -9.61 45.52
C THR A 109 -50.87 -9.54 45.10
N LYS A 110 -51.33 -8.35 44.71
CA LYS A 110 -52.69 -8.10 44.23
C LYS A 110 -52.83 -8.01 42.73
N ASP A 111 -51.69 -8.04 42.02
CA ASP A 111 -51.69 -7.99 40.55
C ASP A 111 -51.59 -9.44 39.98
N PRO A 112 -52.64 -9.93 39.29
CA PRO A 112 -52.70 -11.29 38.79
C PRO A 112 -51.60 -11.63 37.77
N ARG A 113 -50.90 -10.65 37.24
CA ARG A 113 -49.74 -10.85 36.36
C ARG A 113 -48.51 -11.27 37.16
N PHE A 114 -48.40 -10.93 38.44
CA PHE A 114 -47.18 -11.07 39.23
C PHE A 114 -47.33 -11.74 40.57
N ASP A 115 -48.56 -11.98 41.08
CA ASP A 115 -48.86 -12.56 42.41
C ASP A 115 -48.22 -13.91 42.65
N HIS A 116 -47.96 -14.66 41.59
CA HIS A 116 -47.30 -15.97 41.59
C HIS A 116 -45.80 -15.90 41.23
N SER A 117 -45.25 -14.71 41.00
CA SER A 117 -43.82 -14.53 40.62
C SER A 117 -42.90 -15.01 41.76
N PRO A 118 -41.79 -15.69 41.46
CA PRO A 118 -40.83 -16.16 42.48
C PRO A 118 -40.34 -15.06 43.41
N ILE A 119 -40.20 -13.83 42.93
CA ILE A 119 -39.76 -12.69 43.77
C ILE A 119 -40.84 -12.12 44.65
N VAL A 120 -42.13 -12.50 44.43
CA VAL A 120 -43.28 -12.06 45.22
C VAL A 120 -43.62 -13.08 46.32
N ILE A 121 -43.66 -14.38 45.95
CA ILE A 121 -44.01 -15.47 46.87
C ILE A 121 -42.84 -15.96 47.70
N GLY A 122 -41.61 -15.73 47.23
CA GLY A 122 -40.33 -16.06 47.86
C GLY A 122 -39.50 -14.82 48.12
N HIS A 123 -38.32 -15.04 48.72
CA HIS A 123 -37.36 -13.98 48.94
C HIS A 123 -37.01 -13.25 47.61
N PRO A 124 -37.01 -11.92 47.53
CA PRO A 124 -37.09 -10.93 48.63
C PRO A 124 -38.50 -10.48 49.04
N TYR A 125 -39.55 -11.18 48.64
CA TYR A 125 -40.94 -10.83 48.93
C TYR A 125 -41.32 -9.45 48.41
N CYS A 126 -41.00 -9.20 47.13
CA CYS A 126 -41.24 -7.92 46.46
C CYS A 126 -42.71 -7.53 46.49
N ARG A 127 -42.98 -6.26 46.78
CA ARG A 127 -44.35 -5.68 46.83
C ARG A 127 -44.52 -4.59 45.78
N LEU A 128 -43.60 -3.65 45.72
CA LEU A 128 -43.63 -2.57 44.73
C LEU A 128 -42.70 -2.91 43.56
N TYR A 129 -43.20 -2.69 42.36
CA TYR A 129 -42.34 -2.64 41.13
C TYR A 129 -42.71 -1.36 40.35
N CYS A 130 -41.70 -0.59 39.97
CA CYS A 130 -41.82 0.50 39.03
C CYS A 130 -40.72 0.40 37.99
N GLY A 131 -41.09 0.29 36.70
CA GLY A 131 -40.13 0.15 35.60
C GLY A 131 -40.43 1.04 34.42
N ILE A 132 -39.45 1.83 34.00
CA ILE A 132 -39.55 2.68 32.80
C ILE A 132 -38.88 1.96 31.66
N PRO A 133 -39.54 1.73 30.51
CA PRO A 133 -38.94 1.19 29.32
C PRO A 133 -37.82 2.08 28.79
N LEU A 134 -36.73 1.46 28.38
CA LEU A 134 -35.60 2.08 27.68
C LEU A 134 -35.90 2.00 26.18
N ILE A 135 -36.31 3.10 25.58
CA ILE A 135 -36.87 3.14 24.22
C ILE A 135 -35.87 3.85 23.31
N THR A 136 -35.54 3.25 22.17
CA THR A 136 -34.73 3.88 21.12
C THR A 136 -35.52 4.96 20.38
N ASP A 137 -34.84 5.80 19.62
CA ASP A 137 -35.49 6.82 18.78
C ASP A 137 -36.40 6.18 17.72
N GLU A 138 -36.16 4.94 17.32
CA GLU A 138 -37.03 4.18 16.42
C GLU A 138 -38.25 3.52 17.12
N GLY A 139 -38.34 3.66 18.44
CA GLY A 139 -39.48 3.15 19.22
C GLY A 139 -39.33 1.71 19.73
N TYR A 140 -38.15 1.15 19.78
CA TYR A 140 -37.89 -0.18 20.31
C TYR A 140 -37.57 -0.14 21.82
N ALA A 141 -38.36 -0.82 22.64
CA ALA A 141 -38.12 -0.95 24.08
C ALA A 141 -37.09 -2.08 24.34
N LEU A 142 -35.86 -1.72 24.62
CA LEU A 142 -34.74 -2.66 24.76
C LEU A 142 -34.71 -3.35 26.13
N GLY A 143 -35.18 -2.63 27.15
CA GLY A 143 -35.10 -3.05 28.55
C GLY A 143 -35.78 -2.07 29.46
N THR A 144 -35.41 -2.03 30.72
CA THR A 144 -36.00 -1.14 31.73
C THR A 144 -34.97 -0.57 32.69
N LEU A 145 -35.19 0.67 33.14
CA LEU A 145 -34.70 1.17 34.42
C LEU A 145 -35.83 0.97 35.46
N CYS A 146 -35.56 0.23 36.51
CA CYS A 146 -36.60 -0.09 37.48
C CYS A 146 -36.15 0.02 38.94
N VAL A 147 -37.12 0.22 39.81
CA VAL A 147 -36.97 0.13 41.26
C VAL A 147 -37.94 -0.90 41.83
N MET A 148 -37.58 -1.51 42.95
CA MET A 148 -38.37 -2.49 43.69
C MET A 148 -38.30 -2.21 45.20
N ASP A 149 -39.41 -2.51 45.90
CA ASP A 149 -39.49 -2.44 47.34
C ASP A 149 -40.20 -3.68 47.91
N VAL A 150 -39.91 -4.00 49.18
CA VAL A 150 -40.56 -5.06 49.91
C VAL A 150 -41.73 -4.58 50.79
N GLU A 151 -41.91 -3.27 50.90
CA GLU A 151 -43.01 -2.66 51.62
C GLU A 151 -44.24 -2.46 50.69
N PRO A 152 -45.43 -2.99 51.09
CA PRO A 152 -46.64 -2.86 50.25
C PRO A 152 -47.27 -1.47 50.40
N GLY A 153 -47.92 -1.04 49.29
CA GLY A 153 -48.74 0.18 49.31
C GLY A 153 -47.97 1.47 49.20
N ARG A 154 -46.71 1.40 48.89
CA ARG A 154 -45.86 2.56 48.60
C ARG A 154 -46.15 3.09 47.21
N GLU A 155 -46.35 4.39 47.09
CA GLU A 155 -46.47 5.10 45.81
C GLU A 155 -45.29 6.04 45.62
N LEU A 156 -44.77 6.11 44.37
CA LEU A 156 -43.76 7.08 44.01
C LEU A 156 -44.43 8.45 43.78
N SER A 157 -43.80 9.51 44.26
CA SER A 157 -44.24 10.86 43.98
C SER A 157 -44.03 11.22 42.50
N PHE A 158 -44.77 12.24 42.04
CA PHE A 158 -44.60 12.78 40.69
C PHE A 158 -43.13 13.15 40.39
N GLU A 159 -42.47 13.77 41.37
CA GLU A 159 -41.02 14.17 41.22
C GLU A 159 -40.10 12.97 41.09
N GLN A 160 -40.37 11.86 41.80
CA GLN A 160 -39.61 10.64 41.69
C GLN A 160 -39.79 9.97 40.34
N ILE A 161 -41.04 9.94 39.83
CA ILE A 161 -41.34 9.42 38.49
C ILE A 161 -40.64 10.24 37.41
N GLU A 162 -40.72 11.57 37.48
CA GLU A 162 -40.04 12.45 36.53
C GLU A 162 -38.51 12.31 36.59
N SER A 163 -37.97 12.10 37.79
CA SER A 163 -36.54 11.85 37.94
C SER A 163 -36.13 10.51 37.28
N MET A 164 -36.92 9.46 37.46
CA MET A 164 -36.69 8.18 36.77
C MET A 164 -36.78 8.33 35.24
N ARG A 165 -37.72 9.14 34.72
CA ARG A 165 -37.83 9.46 33.28
C ARG A 165 -36.57 10.16 32.76
N ARG A 166 -36.00 11.07 33.53
CA ARG A 166 -34.74 11.77 33.16
C ARG A 166 -33.57 10.79 33.17
N LEU A 167 -33.47 9.95 34.19
CA LEU A 167 -32.43 8.96 34.31
C LEU A 167 -32.52 7.87 33.24
N SER A 168 -33.73 7.43 32.85
CA SER A 168 -33.90 6.50 31.73
C SER A 168 -33.45 7.08 30.39
N ARG A 169 -33.62 8.38 30.14
CA ARG A 169 -33.06 9.08 28.99
C ARG A 169 -31.50 9.10 29.02
N GLN A 170 -30.92 9.26 30.23
CA GLN A 170 -29.46 9.19 30.37
C GLN A 170 -28.93 7.79 30.05
N VAL A 171 -29.65 6.74 30.47
CA VAL A 171 -29.30 5.35 30.07
C VAL A 171 -29.29 5.21 28.55
N MET A 172 -30.35 5.72 27.87
CA MET A 172 -30.40 5.66 26.40
C MET A 172 -29.30 6.47 25.74
N THR A 173 -28.97 7.65 26.29
CA THR A 173 -27.84 8.46 25.79
C THR A 173 -26.53 7.71 25.88
N GLN A 174 -26.27 6.99 26.98
CA GLN A 174 -25.05 6.16 27.14
C GLN A 174 -25.02 5.00 26.14
N LEU A 175 -26.18 4.38 25.89
CA LEU A 175 -26.26 3.31 24.87
C LEU A 175 -26.00 3.84 23.47
N GLU A 176 -26.60 4.98 23.11
CA GLU A 176 -26.36 5.59 21.79
C GLU A 176 -24.89 5.99 21.61
N LEU A 177 -24.28 6.54 22.64
CA LEU A 177 -22.85 6.87 22.60
C LEU A 177 -22.00 5.64 22.40
N ARG A 178 -22.32 4.54 23.13
CA ARG A 178 -21.65 3.24 22.95
C ARG A 178 -21.75 2.73 21.51
N ARG A 179 -22.96 2.72 20.93
CA ARG A 179 -23.19 2.30 19.53
C ARG A 179 -22.35 3.11 18.56
N LYS A 180 -22.36 4.44 18.71
CA LYS A 180 -21.56 5.34 17.85
C LYS A 180 -20.06 5.09 17.98
N LEU A 181 -19.57 4.79 19.17
CA LEU A 181 -18.15 4.46 19.36
C LEU A 181 -17.77 3.16 18.66
N ILE A 182 -18.62 2.14 18.70
CA ILE A 182 -18.41 0.87 17.99
C ILE A 182 -18.39 1.09 16.48
N GLU A 183 -19.38 1.82 15.94
CA GLU A 183 -19.47 2.15 14.51
C GLU A 183 -18.23 2.94 14.05
N HIS A 184 -17.81 3.92 14.85
CA HIS A 184 -16.63 4.73 14.55
C HIS A 184 -15.34 3.92 14.55
N ASP A 185 -15.15 3.01 15.50
CA ASP A 185 -13.99 2.12 15.54
C ASP A 185 -13.94 1.19 14.33
N GLN A 186 -15.09 0.64 13.92
CA GLN A 186 -15.19 -0.16 12.70
C GLN A 186 -14.84 0.65 11.45
N MET A 187 -15.30 1.91 11.37
CA MET A 187 -14.99 2.81 10.26
C MET A 187 -13.49 3.14 10.18
N ILE A 188 -12.85 3.41 11.33
CA ILE A 188 -11.41 3.65 11.41
C ILE A 188 -10.63 2.43 10.89
N ARG A 189 -10.99 1.23 11.34
CA ARG A 189 -10.33 -0.01 10.88
C ARG A 189 -10.48 -0.25 9.38
N GLN A 190 -11.65 0.06 8.81
CA GLN A 190 -11.87 -0.02 7.37
C GLN A 190 -11.02 1.00 6.60
N LEU A 191 -10.96 2.24 7.09
CA LEU A 191 -10.17 3.31 6.50
C LEU A 191 -8.67 2.98 6.51
N ASP A 192 -8.16 2.44 7.62
CA ASP A 192 -6.76 2.04 7.74
C ASP A 192 -6.40 0.92 6.76
N ARG A 193 -7.28 -0.08 6.60
CA ARG A 193 -7.08 -1.14 5.60
C ARG A 193 -7.03 -0.59 4.17
N ALA A 194 -8.00 0.23 3.80
CA ALA A 194 -8.05 0.85 2.47
C ALA A 194 -6.82 1.73 2.20
N ARG A 195 -6.32 2.43 3.22
CA ARG A 195 -5.10 3.26 3.12
C ARG A 195 -3.85 2.41 2.86
N ILE A 196 -3.71 1.26 3.53
CA ILE A 196 -2.59 0.34 3.32
C ILE A 196 -2.64 -0.23 1.90
N GLU A 197 -3.79 -0.72 1.44
CA GLU A 197 -3.98 -1.26 0.10
C GLU A 197 -3.63 -0.22 -0.98
N LEU A 198 -4.10 1.02 -0.82
CA LEU A 198 -3.81 2.12 -1.75
C LEU A 198 -2.32 2.47 -1.76
N ALA A 199 -1.65 2.45 -0.61
CA ALA A 199 -0.21 2.69 -0.53
C ALA A 199 0.60 1.62 -1.27
N ASP A 200 0.22 0.35 -1.13
CA ASP A 200 0.86 -0.77 -1.83
C ASP A 200 0.62 -0.70 -3.34
N GLU A 201 -0.60 -0.39 -3.77
CA GLU A 201 -0.92 -0.23 -5.20
C GLU A 201 -0.12 0.93 -5.81
N LYS A 202 -0.06 2.07 -5.10
CA LYS A 202 0.73 3.23 -5.52
C LYS A 202 2.22 2.88 -5.64
N ALA A 203 2.78 2.17 -4.66
CA ALA A 203 4.19 1.76 -4.69
C ALA A 203 4.49 0.83 -5.89
N ARG A 204 3.60 -0.12 -6.19
CA ARG A 204 3.72 -0.99 -7.37
C ARG A 204 3.65 -0.20 -8.68
N ALA A 205 2.71 0.74 -8.78
CA ALA A 205 2.59 1.59 -9.97
C ALA A 205 3.84 2.45 -10.18
N GLU A 206 4.42 3.01 -9.11
CA GLU A 206 5.66 3.78 -9.15
C GLU A 206 6.86 2.91 -9.58
N GLN A 207 7.00 1.70 -9.04
CA GLN A 207 8.05 0.75 -9.45
C GLN A 207 7.95 0.38 -10.94
N LEU A 208 6.74 0.13 -11.44
CA LEU A 208 6.53 -0.14 -12.86
C LEU A 208 6.93 1.05 -13.73
N LEU A 209 6.57 2.27 -13.34
CA LEU A 209 6.94 3.48 -14.07
C LEU A 209 8.46 3.68 -14.09
N ASP A 210 9.13 3.49 -12.95
CA ASP A 210 10.58 3.63 -12.81
C ASP A 210 11.35 2.54 -13.58
N SER A 211 10.73 1.38 -13.83
CA SER A 211 11.31 0.32 -14.68
C SER A 211 11.21 0.61 -16.19
N LEU A 212 10.31 1.50 -16.59
CA LEU A 212 10.05 1.82 -18.01
C LEU A 212 10.72 3.10 -18.47
N LEU A 213 11.01 4.03 -17.56
CA LEU A 213 11.56 5.35 -17.87
C LEU A 213 12.77 5.66 -16.98
N PRO A 214 13.78 6.40 -17.50
CA PRO A 214 14.85 6.92 -16.65
C PRO A 214 14.30 7.74 -15.48
N ALA A 215 14.87 7.58 -14.29
CA ALA A 215 14.35 8.17 -13.05
C ALA A 215 14.02 9.68 -13.13
N PRO A 216 14.86 10.56 -13.72
CA PRO A 216 14.51 11.98 -13.85
C PRO A 216 13.31 12.25 -14.76
N ILE A 217 13.09 11.40 -15.75
CA ILE A 217 11.98 11.49 -16.69
C ILE A 217 10.68 10.98 -16.05
N ALA A 218 10.77 9.88 -15.30
CA ALA A 218 9.65 9.35 -14.53
C ALA A 218 9.19 10.37 -13.47
N GLU A 219 10.12 11.04 -12.80
CA GLU A 219 9.81 12.08 -11.81
C GLU A 219 9.12 13.31 -12.44
N GLU A 220 9.64 13.80 -13.58
CA GLU A 220 8.99 14.90 -14.32
C GLU A 220 7.57 14.51 -14.76
N LEU A 221 7.37 13.28 -15.23
CA LEU A 221 6.06 12.78 -15.62
C LEU A 221 5.10 12.65 -14.44
N LYS A 222 5.57 12.18 -13.27
CA LYS A 222 4.79 12.08 -12.02
C LYS A 222 4.31 13.45 -11.54
N ILE A 223 5.17 14.48 -11.63
CA ILE A 223 4.85 15.82 -11.12
C ILE A 223 3.96 16.61 -12.07
N TYR A 224 4.28 16.59 -13.37
CA TYR A 224 3.67 17.49 -14.35
C TYR A 224 2.70 16.80 -15.34
N GLY A 225 2.60 15.47 -15.29
CA GLY A 225 1.79 14.68 -16.23
C GLY A 225 2.30 14.71 -17.68
N LYS A 226 3.45 15.34 -17.94
CA LYS A 226 4.10 15.46 -19.24
C LYS A 226 5.59 15.74 -19.09
N VAL A 227 6.38 15.34 -20.08
CA VAL A 227 7.81 15.60 -20.15
C VAL A 227 8.08 16.59 -21.27
N LYS A 228 8.88 17.63 -21.01
CA LYS A 228 9.26 18.63 -22.02
C LYS A 228 10.43 18.11 -22.84
N PRO A 229 10.40 18.26 -24.19
CA PRO A 229 11.56 17.96 -25.02
C PRO A 229 12.78 18.77 -24.56
N LYS A 230 13.93 18.11 -24.46
CA LYS A 230 15.19 18.72 -24.02
C LYS A 230 16.24 18.62 -25.11
N TYR A 231 16.87 19.75 -25.44
CA TYR A 231 18.02 19.77 -26.34
C TYR A 231 19.32 19.61 -25.57
N SER A 232 20.09 18.59 -25.93
CA SER A 232 21.44 18.32 -25.42
C SER A 232 22.47 18.62 -26.51
N ARG A 233 23.38 19.56 -26.26
CA ARG A 233 24.39 19.97 -27.23
C ARG A 233 25.43 18.88 -27.49
N SER A 234 25.65 18.02 -26.52
CA SER A 234 26.59 16.92 -26.53
C SER A 234 26.01 15.72 -25.80
N ALA A 235 25.71 14.69 -26.54
CA ALA A 235 25.33 13.38 -26.03
C ALA A 235 26.14 12.32 -26.78
N THR A 236 26.55 11.24 -26.10
CA THR A 236 27.22 10.11 -26.74
C THR A 236 26.25 8.96 -26.89
N ILE A 237 26.08 8.52 -28.13
CA ILE A 237 25.21 7.42 -28.49
C ILE A 237 26.08 6.19 -28.76
N LEU A 238 25.72 5.06 -28.19
CA LEU A 238 26.32 3.76 -28.38
C LEU A 238 25.28 2.83 -28.98
N PHE A 239 25.61 2.23 -30.13
CA PHE A 239 24.93 1.09 -30.71
C PHE A 239 25.77 -0.13 -30.60
N ALA A 240 25.21 -1.25 -30.17
CA ALA A 240 25.87 -2.55 -30.11
C ALA A 240 24.92 -3.60 -30.71
N ASP A 241 25.40 -4.33 -31.72
CA ASP A 241 24.62 -5.28 -32.51
C ASP A 241 25.33 -6.60 -32.71
N PHE A 242 24.56 -7.69 -32.75
CA PHE A 242 25.14 -9.03 -32.88
C PHE A 242 25.24 -9.48 -34.35
N GLN A 243 26.44 -9.80 -34.77
CA GLN A 243 26.67 -10.33 -36.12
C GLN A 243 26.13 -11.76 -36.23
N GLY A 244 25.37 -12.03 -37.30
CA GLY A 244 24.85 -13.35 -37.60
C GLY A 244 23.64 -13.79 -36.81
N PHE A 245 23.02 -12.87 -36.05
CA PHE A 245 21.85 -13.15 -35.25
C PHE A 245 20.66 -13.68 -36.06
N THR A 246 20.40 -13.15 -37.25
CA THR A 246 19.28 -13.59 -38.12
C THR A 246 19.42 -15.09 -38.48
N LEU A 247 20.61 -15.55 -38.83
CA LEU A 247 20.85 -16.96 -39.11
C LEU A 247 20.74 -17.84 -37.87
N LEU A 248 21.10 -17.31 -36.72
CA LEU A 248 20.93 -17.97 -35.43
C LEU A 248 19.45 -18.11 -35.09
N ALA A 249 18.68 -17.05 -35.29
CA ALA A 249 17.23 -17.01 -35.01
C ALA A 249 16.45 -18.05 -35.82
N GLU A 250 16.86 -18.29 -37.08
CA GLU A 250 16.24 -19.32 -37.94
C GLU A 250 16.47 -20.74 -37.44
N ARG A 251 17.55 -21.01 -36.66
CA ARG A 251 17.99 -22.32 -36.25
C ARG A 251 17.83 -22.64 -34.78
N THR A 252 17.39 -21.65 -33.99
CA THR A 252 17.31 -21.76 -32.54
C THR A 252 15.86 -21.75 -32.12
N GLU A 253 15.52 -22.55 -31.13
CA GLU A 253 14.21 -22.55 -30.50
C GLU A 253 13.91 -21.16 -29.91
N PRO A 254 12.69 -20.58 -30.13
CA PRO A 254 12.35 -19.21 -29.76
C PRO A 254 12.60 -18.87 -28.27
N ALA A 255 12.25 -19.75 -27.34
CA ALA A 255 12.49 -19.51 -25.91
C ALA A 255 13.98 -19.47 -25.55
N ALA A 256 14.80 -20.35 -26.19
CA ALA A 256 16.24 -20.35 -25.99
C ALA A 256 16.89 -19.08 -26.56
N LEU A 257 16.41 -18.59 -27.70
CA LEU A 257 16.89 -17.36 -28.32
C LEU A 257 16.58 -16.14 -27.44
N VAL A 258 15.36 -16.01 -26.91
CA VAL A 258 14.98 -14.94 -25.98
C VAL A 258 15.83 -15.00 -24.71
N SER A 259 16.01 -16.18 -24.12
CA SER A 259 16.86 -16.36 -22.93
C SER A 259 18.32 -15.99 -23.18
N LEU A 260 18.83 -16.25 -24.38
CA LEU A 260 20.20 -15.88 -24.77
C LEU A 260 20.33 -14.34 -24.87
N LEU A 261 19.38 -13.65 -25.53
CA LEU A 261 19.36 -12.20 -25.60
C LEU A 261 19.22 -11.56 -24.22
N ASP A 262 18.35 -12.11 -23.39
CA ASP A 262 18.15 -11.63 -22.02
C ASP A 262 19.45 -11.71 -21.21
N CYS A 263 20.21 -12.80 -21.33
CA CYS A 263 21.51 -12.94 -20.68
C CYS A 263 22.50 -11.85 -21.11
N TYR A 264 22.58 -11.54 -22.40
CA TYR A 264 23.46 -10.48 -22.90
C TYR A 264 22.98 -9.10 -22.49
N PHE A 265 21.68 -8.81 -22.69
CA PHE A 265 21.14 -7.47 -22.42
C PHE A 265 21.11 -7.14 -20.93
N THR A 266 20.83 -8.10 -20.06
CA THR A 266 20.96 -7.90 -18.60
C THR A 266 22.40 -7.53 -18.22
N ALA A 267 23.40 -8.23 -18.79
CA ALA A 267 24.79 -7.89 -18.55
C ALA A 267 25.16 -6.50 -19.12
N PHE A 268 24.58 -6.10 -20.25
CA PHE A 268 24.78 -4.77 -20.83
C PHE A 268 24.09 -3.68 -19.98
N ASP A 269 22.90 -3.96 -19.42
CA ASP A 269 22.20 -3.05 -18.51
C ASP A 269 23.08 -2.75 -17.28
N ASP A 270 23.69 -3.76 -16.67
CA ASP A 270 24.64 -3.60 -15.55
C ASP A 270 25.88 -2.77 -15.94
N ILE A 271 26.38 -2.94 -17.16
CA ILE A 271 27.53 -2.20 -17.66
C ILE A 271 27.16 -0.73 -17.87
N VAL A 272 26.08 -0.44 -18.58
CA VAL A 272 25.68 0.95 -18.87
C VAL A 272 25.34 1.72 -17.60
N GLU A 273 24.66 1.09 -16.62
CA GLU A 273 24.40 1.69 -15.32
C GLU A 273 25.71 2.04 -14.58
N ARG A 274 26.69 1.12 -14.59
CA ARG A 274 27.99 1.32 -13.93
C ARG A 274 28.76 2.50 -14.47
N TYR A 275 28.71 2.71 -15.80
CA TYR A 275 29.38 3.84 -16.47
C TYR A 275 28.51 5.10 -16.57
N GLY A 276 27.34 5.15 -15.92
CA GLY A 276 26.46 6.31 -15.91
C GLY A 276 25.90 6.65 -17.30
N LEU A 277 25.70 5.63 -18.13
CA LEU A 277 24.95 5.69 -19.38
C LEU A 277 23.52 5.21 -19.11
N GLU A 278 22.63 5.49 -20.05
CA GLU A 278 21.24 5.07 -19.98
C GLU A 278 20.88 4.19 -21.18
N LYS A 279 20.28 3.04 -20.90
CA LYS A 279 19.64 2.23 -21.93
C LYS A 279 18.45 2.99 -22.46
N LEU A 280 18.35 3.12 -23.78
CA LEU A 280 17.19 3.69 -24.43
C LEU A 280 16.20 2.64 -24.88
N LYS A 281 16.65 1.68 -25.66
CA LYS A 281 15.84 0.61 -26.24
C LYS A 281 16.69 -0.49 -26.85
N THR A 282 16.03 -1.59 -27.16
CA THR A 282 16.56 -2.60 -28.07
C THR A 282 15.84 -2.54 -29.41
N ILE A 283 16.53 -2.79 -30.51
CA ILE A 283 15.98 -2.82 -31.86
C ILE A 283 16.35 -4.18 -32.47
N GLY A 284 15.47 -5.17 -32.30
CA GLY A 284 15.81 -6.56 -32.58
C GLY A 284 16.93 -7.04 -31.67
N ASP A 285 18.07 -7.40 -32.23
CA ASP A 285 19.27 -7.80 -31.54
C ASP A 285 20.27 -6.65 -31.26
N ALA A 286 19.92 -5.44 -31.68
CA ALA A 286 20.73 -4.26 -31.39
C ALA A 286 20.34 -3.63 -30.04
N TYR A 287 21.37 -3.24 -29.28
CA TYR A 287 21.26 -2.53 -28.00
C TYR A 287 21.66 -1.07 -28.17
N MET A 288 20.84 -0.14 -27.69
CA MET A 288 21.10 1.29 -27.78
C MET A 288 21.18 1.93 -26.41
N ALA A 289 22.30 2.62 -26.15
CA ALA A 289 22.50 3.40 -24.93
C ALA A 289 22.95 4.82 -25.24
N VAL A 290 22.76 5.74 -24.27
CA VAL A 290 23.14 7.15 -24.39
C VAL A 290 23.75 7.67 -23.08
N GLY A 291 24.70 8.58 -23.21
CA GLY A 291 25.24 9.36 -22.09
C GLY A 291 25.11 10.86 -22.34
N GLY A 292 24.95 11.64 -21.25
CA GLY A 292 24.88 13.10 -21.30
C GLY A 292 23.52 13.68 -21.65
N VAL A 293 22.43 12.91 -21.46
CA VAL A 293 21.04 13.36 -21.73
C VAL A 293 20.29 13.66 -20.43
N THR A 294 20.25 12.72 -19.51
CA THR A 294 19.50 12.84 -18.25
C THR A 294 20.36 13.30 -17.10
N ALA A 295 21.61 12.84 -17.04
CA ALA A 295 22.60 13.27 -16.04
C ALA A 295 23.56 14.30 -16.60
N THR A 296 24.07 15.20 -15.76
CA THR A 296 25.16 16.14 -16.08
C THR A 296 26.51 15.42 -16.09
N ASN A 297 26.63 14.39 -16.92
CA ASN A 297 27.87 13.65 -17.11
C ASN A 297 28.64 14.27 -18.27
N THR A 298 29.75 14.97 -17.99
CA THR A 298 30.65 15.58 -19.01
C THR A 298 31.65 14.56 -19.57
N ARG A 299 31.74 13.37 -18.98
CA ARG A 299 32.68 12.30 -19.36
C ARG A 299 32.04 11.22 -20.24
N HIS A 300 30.79 11.39 -20.61
CA HIS A 300 30.00 10.41 -21.37
C HIS A 300 30.72 9.83 -22.62
N PRO A 301 31.61 10.54 -23.38
CA PRO A 301 32.35 9.91 -24.48
C PRO A 301 33.35 8.88 -23.99
N ILE A 302 34.02 9.13 -22.87
CA ILE A 302 35.01 8.20 -22.27
C ILE A 302 34.28 7.02 -21.67
N ASP A 303 33.20 7.27 -20.93
CA ASP A 303 32.39 6.27 -20.26
C ASP A 303 31.72 5.32 -21.26
N ALA A 304 31.27 5.82 -22.41
CA ALA A 304 30.74 5.01 -23.51
C ALA A 304 31.85 4.07 -24.14
N CYS A 305 33.04 4.58 -24.26
CA CYS A 305 34.17 3.76 -24.77
C CYS A 305 34.55 2.68 -23.77
N LEU A 306 34.59 2.96 -22.47
CA LEU A 306 34.85 1.97 -21.43
C LEU A 306 33.73 0.93 -21.38
N ALA A 307 32.46 1.36 -21.44
CA ALA A 307 31.35 0.44 -21.51
C ALA A 307 31.43 -0.50 -22.72
N ALA A 308 31.79 0.03 -23.89
CA ALA A 308 31.95 -0.77 -25.10
C ALA A 308 33.06 -1.83 -24.98
N LEU A 309 34.18 -1.49 -24.36
CA LEU A 309 35.26 -2.46 -24.10
C LEU A 309 34.79 -3.57 -23.16
N GLU A 310 34.08 -3.22 -22.09
CA GLU A 310 33.56 -4.21 -21.14
C GLU A 310 32.44 -5.07 -21.75
N MET A 311 31.60 -4.50 -22.63
CA MET A 311 30.63 -5.26 -23.42
C MET A 311 31.31 -6.30 -24.31
N GLN A 312 32.38 -5.94 -25.03
CA GLN A 312 33.15 -6.86 -25.86
C GLN A 312 33.77 -8.00 -25.02
N GLU A 313 34.33 -7.67 -23.86
CA GLU A 313 34.90 -8.68 -22.94
C GLU A 313 33.80 -9.63 -22.40
N THR A 314 32.65 -9.06 -22.06
CA THR A 314 31.50 -9.84 -21.56
C THR A 314 30.99 -10.80 -22.62
N VAL A 315 30.86 -10.34 -23.87
CA VAL A 315 30.47 -11.21 -25.01
C VAL A 315 31.50 -12.31 -25.22
N ALA A 316 32.80 -11.99 -25.21
CA ALA A 316 33.87 -13.00 -25.34
C ALA A 316 33.83 -14.05 -24.21
N ARG A 317 33.55 -13.63 -22.99
CA ARG A 317 33.42 -14.53 -21.84
C ARG A 317 32.18 -15.44 -21.94
N ILE A 318 31.02 -14.89 -22.33
CA ILE A 318 29.81 -15.68 -22.56
C ILE A 318 30.02 -16.64 -23.72
N ARG A 319 30.61 -16.18 -24.82
CA ARG A 319 30.99 -17.01 -25.98
C ARG A 319 31.82 -18.22 -25.58
N SER A 320 32.91 -18.02 -24.81
CA SER A 320 33.76 -19.10 -24.34
C SER A 320 33.04 -20.16 -23.51
N ARG A 321 31.98 -19.78 -22.79
CA ARG A 321 31.12 -20.72 -22.08
C ARG A 321 30.17 -21.44 -23.04
N SER A 322 29.57 -20.70 -23.98
CA SER A 322 28.62 -21.24 -24.96
C SER A 322 29.29 -22.26 -25.89
N GLU A 323 30.54 -22.03 -26.35
CA GLU A 323 31.31 -22.95 -27.15
C GLU A 323 31.57 -24.30 -26.44
N LYS A 324 31.84 -24.27 -25.13
CA LYS A 324 31.95 -25.49 -24.31
C LYS A 324 30.63 -26.26 -24.23
N MET A 325 29.48 -25.57 -24.34
CA MET A 325 28.16 -26.15 -24.32
C MET A 325 27.60 -26.46 -25.74
N ARG A 326 28.42 -26.25 -26.79
CA ARG A 326 28.02 -26.37 -28.20
C ARG A 326 26.87 -25.48 -28.61
N LEU A 327 26.74 -24.33 -27.96
CA LEU A 327 25.76 -23.30 -28.31
C LEU A 327 26.39 -22.33 -29.32
N PRO A 328 25.57 -21.69 -30.20
CA PRO A 328 26.05 -20.73 -31.18
C PRO A 328 26.76 -19.55 -30.50
N ALA A 329 27.85 -19.12 -31.07
CA ALA A 329 28.68 -18.01 -30.60
C ALA A 329 28.30 -16.76 -31.38
N LEU A 330 27.93 -15.69 -30.67
CA LEU A 330 27.68 -14.37 -31.24
C LEU A 330 28.92 -13.49 -31.12
N GLU A 331 29.12 -12.63 -32.10
CA GLU A 331 30.15 -11.57 -32.07
C GLU A 331 29.44 -10.21 -32.06
N LEU A 332 29.96 -9.30 -31.23
CA LEU A 332 29.42 -7.97 -31.08
C LEU A 332 30.15 -6.98 -31.96
N ARG A 333 29.43 -6.10 -32.65
CA ARG A 333 29.97 -4.91 -33.29
C ARG A 333 29.41 -3.68 -32.58
N VAL A 334 30.23 -2.66 -32.35
CA VAL A 334 29.84 -1.46 -31.60
C VAL A 334 30.17 -0.22 -32.40
N GLY A 335 29.22 0.71 -32.45
CA GLY A 335 29.38 2.03 -33.05
C GLY A 335 29.10 3.15 -32.03
N ILE A 336 30.03 4.13 -31.96
CA ILE A 336 29.91 5.24 -31.01
C ILE A 336 30.06 6.58 -31.71
N HIS A 337 29.14 7.51 -31.44
CA HIS A 337 29.22 8.90 -31.89
C HIS A 337 28.79 9.87 -30.80
N THR A 338 29.40 11.06 -30.81
CA THR A 338 29.01 12.18 -29.91
C THR A 338 28.55 13.34 -30.76
N GLY A 339 27.35 13.86 -30.44
CA GLY A 339 26.75 15.01 -31.12
C GLY A 339 25.50 15.52 -30.42
N PRO A 340 24.85 16.54 -31.01
CA PRO A 340 23.62 17.11 -30.47
C PRO A 340 22.43 16.19 -30.70
N VAL A 341 21.54 16.13 -29.69
CA VAL A 341 20.26 15.41 -29.74
C VAL A 341 19.14 16.19 -29.09
N ILE A 342 17.90 15.83 -29.44
CA ILE A 342 16.70 16.20 -28.71
C ILE A 342 16.19 14.93 -28.03
N SER A 343 15.95 15.00 -26.73
CA SER A 343 15.32 13.92 -25.97
C SER A 343 13.89 14.29 -25.59
N GLY A 344 13.03 13.30 -25.43
CA GLY A 344 11.65 13.51 -25.01
C GLY A 344 10.86 12.21 -24.89
N VAL A 345 9.63 12.34 -24.42
CA VAL A 345 8.66 11.24 -24.33
C VAL A 345 7.62 11.40 -25.42
N VAL A 346 7.36 10.32 -26.14
CA VAL A 346 6.36 10.27 -27.22
C VAL A 346 5.30 9.24 -26.90
N GLY A 347 4.05 9.53 -27.28
CA GLY A 347 2.90 8.67 -27.14
C GLY A 347 2.00 9.06 -25.97
N ASN A 348 0.68 8.78 -26.15
CA ASN A 348 -0.33 9.09 -25.12
C ASN A 348 -0.77 7.83 -24.33
N ARG A 349 -0.66 6.64 -24.94
CA ARG A 349 -1.08 5.37 -24.33
C ARG A 349 0.11 4.47 -23.97
N ARG A 350 1.19 4.61 -24.72
CA ARG A 350 2.47 3.93 -24.48
C ARG A 350 3.54 4.98 -24.52
N PHE A 351 4.00 5.38 -23.37
CA PHE A 351 5.10 6.33 -23.25
C PHE A 351 6.40 5.63 -23.67
N SER A 352 7.15 6.31 -24.57
CA SER A 352 8.50 5.89 -24.94
C SER A 352 9.41 7.09 -24.82
N PHE A 353 10.42 7.00 -23.95
CA PHE A 353 11.50 7.95 -23.91
C PHE A 353 12.49 7.61 -25.03
N ASP A 354 12.82 8.60 -25.85
CA ASP A 354 13.74 8.42 -26.98
C ASP A 354 14.53 9.70 -27.27
N ILE A 355 15.52 9.57 -28.18
CA ILE A 355 16.34 10.68 -28.65
C ILE A 355 16.28 10.79 -30.17
N TRP A 356 16.35 12.01 -30.68
CA TRP A 356 16.34 12.31 -32.10
C TRP A 356 17.47 13.25 -32.46
N GLY A 357 18.02 13.11 -33.68
CA GLY A 357 19.06 13.96 -34.22
C GLY A 357 19.98 13.23 -35.17
N ASP A 358 20.75 13.98 -36.01
CA ASP A 358 21.75 13.43 -36.91
C ASP A 358 22.83 12.59 -36.22
N ALA A 359 23.09 12.89 -34.95
CA ALA A 359 24.01 12.12 -34.11
C ALA A 359 23.59 10.67 -33.92
N VAL A 360 22.27 10.40 -33.84
CA VAL A 360 21.74 9.01 -33.71
C VAL A 360 22.04 8.22 -35.00
N ASN A 361 21.74 8.82 -36.16
CA ASN A 361 22.01 8.22 -37.48
C ASN A 361 23.52 7.97 -37.67
N THR A 362 24.33 8.92 -37.24
CA THR A 362 25.83 8.78 -37.32
C THR A 362 26.32 7.64 -36.43
N ALA A 363 25.83 7.47 -35.22
CA ALA A 363 26.21 6.37 -34.34
C ALA A 363 25.80 5.00 -34.93
N SER A 364 24.57 4.90 -35.46
CA SER A 364 24.12 3.70 -36.17
C SER A 364 24.97 3.42 -37.43
N PHE A 365 25.38 4.46 -38.17
CA PHE A 365 26.28 4.31 -39.31
C PHE A 365 27.68 3.81 -38.89
N MET A 366 28.19 4.24 -37.73
CA MET A 366 29.45 3.72 -37.17
C MET A 366 29.32 2.23 -36.87
N GLU A 367 28.21 1.81 -36.26
CA GLU A 367 27.93 0.41 -35.92
C GLU A 367 27.80 -0.45 -37.17
N ALA A 368 26.96 -0.06 -38.13
CA ALA A 368 26.69 -0.81 -39.36
C ALA A 368 27.96 -1.08 -40.22
N HIS A 369 28.95 -0.21 -40.12
CA HIS A 369 30.24 -0.35 -40.80
C HIS A 369 31.33 -0.93 -39.89
N CYS A 370 30.99 -1.39 -38.68
CA CYS A 370 31.95 -2.01 -37.77
C CYS A 370 32.11 -3.50 -38.05
N PRO A 371 33.33 -4.03 -38.21
CA PRO A 371 33.56 -5.47 -38.25
C PRO A 371 33.19 -6.12 -36.91
N PRO A 372 32.78 -7.40 -36.93
CA PRO A 372 32.52 -8.16 -35.70
C PRO A 372 33.74 -8.17 -34.75
N GLY A 373 33.46 -8.13 -33.46
CA GLY A 373 34.50 -8.13 -32.42
C GLY A 373 35.23 -6.81 -32.23
N GLN A 374 34.83 -5.74 -32.96
CA GLN A 374 35.49 -4.44 -32.89
C GLN A 374 34.55 -3.31 -32.40
N ILE A 375 35.16 -2.18 -32.07
CA ILE A 375 34.47 -0.94 -31.65
C ILE A 375 34.88 0.17 -32.63
N ASN A 376 33.90 0.72 -33.35
CA ASN A 376 34.12 1.75 -34.34
C ASN A 376 33.62 3.11 -33.80
N ILE A 377 34.46 4.11 -33.77
CA ILE A 377 34.17 5.44 -33.25
C ILE A 377 34.34 6.51 -34.29
N SER A 378 33.54 7.56 -34.20
CA SER A 378 33.66 8.73 -35.06
C SER A 378 34.86 9.63 -34.70
N GLU A 379 35.31 10.47 -35.63
CA GLU A 379 36.36 11.47 -35.39
C GLU A 379 36.03 12.39 -34.19
N THR A 380 34.77 12.71 -33.98
CA THR A 380 34.32 13.51 -32.81
C THR A 380 34.66 12.77 -31.50
N VAL A 381 34.31 11.49 -31.40
CA VAL A 381 34.62 10.69 -30.21
C VAL A 381 36.13 10.52 -30.06
N ALA A 382 36.87 10.22 -31.16
CA ALA A 382 38.31 10.11 -31.15
C ALA A 382 39.00 11.37 -30.59
N GLY A 383 38.47 12.56 -30.90
CA GLY A 383 38.93 13.83 -30.33
C GLY A 383 38.89 13.89 -28.80
N TYR A 384 37.84 13.29 -28.20
CA TYR A 384 37.68 13.25 -26.74
C TYR A 384 38.56 12.19 -26.07
N VAL A 385 38.80 11.03 -26.74
CA VAL A 385 39.34 9.84 -26.06
C VAL A 385 40.78 9.50 -26.44
N LYS A 386 41.38 10.13 -27.48
CA LYS A 386 42.75 9.86 -27.99
C LYS A 386 43.84 9.98 -26.95
N ALA A 387 43.64 10.74 -25.89
CA ALA A 387 44.60 10.85 -24.80
C ALA A 387 44.67 9.58 -23.93
N LEU A 388 43.59 8.82 -23.86
CA LEU A 388 43.41 7.71 -22.95
C LEU A 388 43.45 6.33 -23.63
N PHE A 389 43.04 6.27 -24.90
CA PHE A 389 42.90 5.02 -25.65
C PHE A 389 43.87 4.93 -26.82
N GLU A 390 44.27 3.71 -27.17
CA GLU A 390 44.91 3.41 -28.43
C GLU A 390 43.84 3.32 -29.51
N LEU A 391 44.03 4.18 -30.53
CA LEU A 391 43.13 4.30 -31.67
C LEU A 391 43.83 3.98 -32.96
N GLU A 392 43.18 3.22 -33.82
CA GLU A 392 43.64 2.91 -35.15
C GLU A 392 42.80 3.60 -36.22
N ALA A 393 43.41 4.37 -37.12
CA ALA A 393 42.69 5.07 -38.18
C ALA A 393 42.17 4.06 -39.21
N ARG A 394 40.85 3.99 -39.35
CA ARG A 394 40.20 3.11 -40.33
C ARG A 394 40.04 3.74 -41.72
N GLY A 395 40.15 5.04 -41.79
CA GLY A 395 39.94 5.79 -43.01
C GLY A 395 38.57 6.53 -43.08
N THR A 396 38.16 6.87 -44.29
CA THR A 396 36.92 7.64 -44.50
C THR A 396 35.95 6.81 -45.34
N ILE A 397 34.74 6.67 -44.83
CA ILE A 397 33.64 6.02 -45.56
C ILE A 397 32.58 7.08 -45.88
N LYS A 398 32.09 7.06 -47.12
CA LYS A 398 31.04 7.96 -47.56
C LYS A 398 29.68 7.36 -47.28
N ALA A 399 28.82 8.14 -46.56
CA ALA A 399 27.42 7.80 -46.35
C ALA A 399 26.53 8.27 -47.50
N LYS A 400 25.24 8.03 -47.38
CA LYS A 400 24.23 8.63 -48.30
C LYS A 400 24.43 10.14 -48.37
N HIS A 401 24.34 10.72 -49.59
CA HIS A 401 24.61 12.11 -49.88
C HIS A 401 26.08 12.54 -49.82
N ASP A 402 27.00 11.61 -50.11
CA ASP A 402 28.44 11.88 -50.25
C ASP A 402 29.13 12.50 -49.01
N ARG A 403 28.50 12.43 -47.85
CA ARG A 403 29.06 12.92 -46.57
C ARG A 403 30.16 11.99 -46.07
N PRO A 404 31.42 12.48 -45.96
CA PRO A 404 32.51 11.65 -45.51
C PRO A 404 32.52 11.53 -43.99
N TYR A 405 32.64 10.30 -43.47
CA TYR A 405 32.84 10.04 -42.07
C TYR A 405 34.22 9.40 -41.84
N ARG A 406 35.08 10.11 -41.13
CA ARG A 406 36.35 9.53 -40.65
C ARG A 406 36.08 8.64 -39.46
N MET A 407 36.61 7.42 -39.46
CA MET A 407 36.35 6.39 -38.47
C MET A 407 37.68 5.91 -37.89
N PHE A 408 37.58 5.49 -36.63
CA PHE A 408 38.69 4.94 -35.87
C PHE A 408 38.22 3.67 -35.16
N PHE A 409 39.09 2.64 -35.12
CA PHE A 409 38.90 1.54 -34.19
C PHE A 409 39.41 1.93 -32.83
N LEU A 410 38.63 1.62 -31.80
CA LEU A 410 39.03 1.76 -30.40
C LEU A 410 39.51 0.40 -29.92
N ASN A 411 40.81 0.27 -29.70
CA ASN A 411 41.44 -1.02 -29.41
C ASN A 411 41.44 -1.32 -27.89
N HIS A 412 42.07 -0.47 -27.09
CA HIS A 412 42.22 -0.65 -25.64
C HIS A 412 42.65 0.68 -24.97
N LEU A 413 42.64 0.69 -23.65
CA LEU A 413 43.27 1.77 -22.87
C LEU A 413 44.79 1.74 -23.07
N LYS A 414 45.41 2.90 -23.09
CA LYS A 414 46.91 2.95 -23.07
C LYS A 414 47.42 2.31 -21.79
N PRO A 415 48.62 1.66 -21.85
CA PRO A 415 49.16 0.91 -20.72
C PRO A 415 49.24 1.69 -19.40
N GLU A 416 49.45 2.98 -19.47
CA GLU A 416 49.52 3.91 -18.31
C GLU A 416 48.21 4.06 -17.57
N PHE A 417 47.05 3.76 -18.21
CA PHE A 417 45.74 3.87 -17.65
C PHE A 417 45.05 2.51 -17.40
N ALA A 418 45.67 1.44 -17.81
CA ALA A 418 45.12 0.09 -17.77
C ALA A 418 45.61 -0.70 -16.54
N SER A 419 44.66 -1.29 -15.78
CA SER A 419 44.98 -2.22 -14.68
C SER A 419 45.29 -3.64 -15.14
N THR A 420 44.94 -3.99 -16.38
CA THR A 420 45.12 -5.30 -16.99
C THR A 420 46.09 -5.22 -18.16
N LYS A 421 46.83 -6.31 -18.39
CA LYS A 421 47.81 -6.36 -19.48
C LYS A 421 47.22 -6.20 -20.88
N ASP A 422 45.94 -6.54 -21.04
CA ASP A 422 45.18 -6.40 -22.29
C ASP A 422 44.55 -5.01 -22.47
N GLY A 423 44.75 -4.09 -21.52
CA GLY A 423 44.28 -2.72 -21.60
C GLY A 423 42.75 -2.54 -21.54
N ARG A 424 42.01 -3.57 -21.11
CA ARG A 424 40.52 -3.53 -21.14
C ARG A 424 39.89 -3.00 -19.91
N ALA A 425 40.57 -2.98 -18.77
CA ALA A 425 40.06 -2.46 -17.51
C ALA A 425 40.92 -1.26 -17.01
N PRO A 426 40.29 -0.17 -16.54
CA PRO A 426 41.01 0.97 -15.95
C PRO A 426 41.64 0.63 -14.59
N HIS A 427 42.70 1.35 -14.20
CA HIS A 427 43.43 1.15 -12.93
C HIS A 427 42.56 1.25 -11.67
N VAL A 428 41.41 1.93 -11.76
CA VAL A 428 40.49 2.06 -10.65
C VAL A 428 39.12 1.52 -11.07
N ARG A 429 38.58 0.56 -10.31
CA ARG A 429 37.21 0.06 -10.54
C ARG A 429 36.22 1.20 -10.40
N TYR A 430 35.55 1.49 -11.49
CA TYR A 430 34.38 2.36 -11.51
C TYR A 430 33.21 1.69 -10.81
N GLY A 431 32.53 2.44 -9.94
CA GLY A 431 31.18 2.09 -9.49
C GLY A 431 31.11 1.34 -8.17
N SER A 432 31.14 2.10 -7.09
CA SER A 432 30.19 1.88 -5.99
C SER A 432 29.36 3.15 -5.83
N LYS A 433 28.08 3.02 -5.48
CA LYS A 433 27.14 4.13 -5.16
C LYS A 433 27.59 4.96 -3.97
N ASP A 434 28.82 4.81 -3.47
CA ASP A 434 29.40 5.62 -2.40
C ASP A 434 29.96 6.91 -2.96
N LYS A 435 29.27 7.96 -2.56
CA LYS A 435 29.63 9.35 -2.80
C LYS A 435 31.11 9.58 -2.43
N GLY A 436 31.98 9.81 -3.42
CA GLY A 436 33.20 10.52 -3.13
C GLY A 436 34.54 9.91 -3.48
N THR A 437 34.62 8.89 -4.36
CA THR A 437 35.95 8.48 -4.85
C THR A 437 36.21 9.10 -6.22
N TYR A 438 36.73 10.30 -6.21
CA TYR A 438 37.31 10.96 -7.39
C TYR A 438 38.50 10.14 -7.89
N ILE A 439 38.44 9.68 -9.15
CA ILE A 439 39.64 9.26 -9.87
C ILE A 439 40.39 10.54 -10.23
N GLY A 440 41.27 10.97 -9.35
CA GLY A 440 42.03 12.23 -9.49
C GLY A 440 43.08 12.25 -10.58
N TRP A 441 43.17 11.23 -11.46
CA TRP A 441 44.33 11.07 -12.37
C TRP A 441 43.98 10.93 -13.85
N LEU A 442 42.74 10.95 -14.28
CA LEU A 442 42.44 11.03 -15.71
C LEU A 442 42.37 12.53 -16.12
N PRO A 443 43.27 12.98 -17.04
CA PRO A 443 43.28 14.37 -17.45
C PRO A 443 41.94 14.74 -18.11
N TYR A 444 41.33 15.82 -17.68
CA TYR A 444 40.14 16.41 -18.31
C TYR A 444 40.51 16.76 -19.77
N PRO A 445 39.82 16.22 -20.76
CA PRO A 445 40.03 16.71 -22.13
C PRO A 445 39.48 18.15 -22.18
N THR A 446 40.32 19.11 -22.50
CA THR A 446 39.91 20.47 -22.82
C THR A 446 38.92 20.42 -23.98
N PRO A 447 37.76 21.10 -23.92
CA PRO A 447 36.82 21.08 -25.02
C PRO A 447 37.49 21.60 -26.29
N VAL A 448 37.49 20.79 -27.35
CA VAL A 448 37.97 21.18 -28.67
C VAL A 448 37.12 22.40 -29.13
N ARG A 449 37.73 23.57 -29.18
CA ARG A 449 37.14 24.75 -29.85
C ARG A 449 36.90 24.38 -31.30
N THR A 450 35.65 24.11 -31.63
CA THR A 450 35.24 24.06 -33.07
C THR A 450 35.49 25.42 -33.66
N GLN A 451 36.50 25.51 -34.54
CA GLN A 451 36.68 26.67 -35.40
C GLN A 451 35.36 26.80 -36.23
N ARG A 452 34.67 27.91 -36.02
CA ARG A 452 33.59 28.33 -36.92
C ARG A 452 34.22 28.54 -38.31
N ALA A 453 33.89 27.67 -39.27
CA ALA A 453 34.07 27.99 -40.66
C ALA A 453 33.14 29.20 -40.96
N ARG A 454 33.77 30.23 -41.51
CA ARG A 454 33.11 31.40 -42.06
C ARG A 454 32.36 31.01 -43.33
#